data_9891a8d276f24844bef3d72e8ec7a216
#
_entry.id   9891a8d276f24844bef3d72e8ec7a216
#
_cell.length_a   1.000
_cell.length_b   1.000
_cell.length_c   1.000
_cell.angle_alpha   90.00
_cell.angle_beta   90.00
_cell.angle_gamma   90.00
#
_symmetry.space_group_name_H-M   'P 1'
#
loop_
_entity.id
_entity.type
_entity.pdbx_description
1 polymer ?
#
loop_
_entity_poly.entity_id
_entity_poly.type
_entity_poly.pdbx_seq_one_letter_code
_entity_poly.pdbx_strand_id
1 'polypeptide(L)'
;TIQPTTSVTIANEGTYTIVPETGEVKFQPLPTFKGKAKGIGVSLTVPVGADKAGTEVTATATTTYTPEVVPVTPTAEPATSTDIQGVEQSSVVAFAPGKATIGDTEKIVELKPNSAKLLNADGSVPTEATVPAYKEDGVTQVGTYSIDPATNTVKFTPTDKSYVGKVLPAHVQAEDVNGTTVKTTYT
;
A
#
# COMPACT_ATOMS: atom_id res chain seq x y z
N THR A 1 -16.06 30.35 18.58
CA THR A 1 -14.88 31.00 17.93
C THR A 1 -13.87 29.90 17.66
N ILE A 2 -13.59 29.63 16.39
CA ILE A 2 -12.56 28.65 16.02
C ILE A 2 -11.21 29.32 16.31
N GLN A 3 -10.44 28.76 17.23
CA GLN A 3 -9.10 29.25 17.54
C GLN A 3 -8.17 28.92 16.34
N PRO A 4 -7.39 29.89 15.86
CA PRO A 4 -6.39 29.61 14.85
C PRO A 4 -5.37 28.59 15.37
N THR A 5 -5.06 27.59 14.55
CA THR A 5 -4.08 26.56 14.86
C THR A 5 -3.14 26.39 13.67
N THR A 6 -1.92 25.99 13.94
CA THR A 6 -0.92 25.68 12.90
C THR A 6 -1.00 24.25 12.41
N SER A 7 -1.84 23.40 13.02
CA SER A 7 -2.03 22.01 12.61
C SER A 7 -3.47 21.57 12.80
N VAL A 8 -4.02 20.87 11.80
CA VAL A 8 -5.36 20.30 11.81
C VAL A 8 -5.31 18.88 11.28
N THR A 9 -5.85 17.92 12.03
CA THR A 9 -6.02 16.53 11.58
C THR A 9 -7.48 16.29 11.20
N ILE A 10 -7.69 15.81 9.98
CA ILE A 10 -8.99 15.38 9.46
C ILE A 10 -9.04 13.86 9.50
N ALA A 11 -10.04 13.32 10.19
CA ALA A 11 -10.21 11.86 10.33
C ALA A 11 -10.36 11.19 8.95
N ASN A 12 -9.67 10.05 8.76
CA ASN A 12 -9.63 9.28 7.53
C ASN A 12 -9.01 10.00 6.31
N GLU A 13 -8.35 11.13 6.51
CA GLU A 13 -7.75 11.94 5.46
C GLU A 13 -6.26 12.16 5.71
N GLY A 14 -5.91 12.90 6.73
CA GLY A 14 -4.52 13.21 7.07
C GLY A 14 -4.40 14.45 7.95
N THR A 15 -3.18 14.98 8.02
CA THR A 15 -2.84 16.16 8.83
C THR A 15 -2.35 17.30 7.94
N TYR A 16 -2.94 18.47 8.13
CA TYR A 16 -2.53 19.73 7.52
C TYR A 16 -1.70 20.52 8.52
N THR A 17 -0.61 21.10 8.04
CA THR A 17 0.22 22.03 8.82
C THR A 17 0.49 23.29 8.01
N ILE A 18 0.53 24.44 8.66
CA ILE A 18 0.93 25.71 8.04
C ILE A 18 2.18 26.23 8.72
N VAL A 19 3.09 26.78 7.91
CA VAL A 19 4.25 27.53 8.36
C VAL A 19 3.84 29.01 8.38
N PRO A 20 3.61 29.61 9.55
CA PRO A 20 3.05 30.98 9.63
C PRO A 20 3.93 32.04 8.96
N GLU A 21 5.24 31.86 8.99
CA GLU A 21 6.24 32.80 8.45
C GLU A 21 6.19 32.90 6.92
N THR A 22 5.84 31.77 6.25
CA THR A 22 5.86 31.68 4.79
C THR A 22 4.46 31.53 4.19
N GLY A 23 3.48 31.12 4.99
CA GLY A 23 2.14 30.75 4.52
C GLY A 23 2.11 29.38 3.80
N GLU A 24 3.21 28.64 3.80
CA GLU A 24 3.26 27.31 3.18
C GLU A 24 2.34 26.34 3.95
N VAL A 25 1.43 25.69 3.22
CA VAL A 25 0.56 24.63 3.74
C VAL A 25 1.09 23.29 3.28
N LYS A 26 1.31 22.38 4.24
CA LYS A 26 1.72 20.99 3.99
C LYS A 26 0.57 20.05 4.33
N PHE A 27 0.39 19.03 3.52
CA PHE A 27 -0.55 17.95 3.76
C PHE A 27 0.20 16.63 3.87
N GLN A 28 0.03 15.95 5.00
CA GLN A 28 0.51 14.59 5.21
C GLN A 28 -0.70 13.66 5.19
N PRO A 29 -0.94 12.94 4.08
CA PRO A 29 -2.06 12.00 4.00
C PRO A 29 -1.84 10.79 4.92
N LEU A 30 -2.93 10.16 5.33
CA LEU A 30 -2.86 8.80 5.85
C LEU A 30 -2.39 7.85 4.74
N PRO A 31 -1.64 6.79 5.05
CA PRO A 31 -1.14 5.84 4.05
C PRO A 31 -2.23 5.23 3.15
N THR A 32 -3.43 5.07 3.69
CA THR A 32 -4.59 4.51 2.98
C THR A 32 -5.43 5.55 2.24
N PHE A 33 -5.19 6.85 2.46
CA PHE A 33 -5.96 7.91 1.83
C PHE A 33 -5.57 8.08 0.36
N LYS A 34 -6.57 8.22 -0.50
CA LYS A 34 -6.41 8.49 -1.93
C LYS A 34 -7.59 9.28 -2.46
N GLY A 35 -7.34 10.05 -3.51
CA GLY A 35 -8.32 10.93 -4.12
C GLY A 35 -8.25 12.35 -3.58
N LYS A 36 -9.29 13.12 -3.87
CA LYS A 36 -9.38 14.53 -3.51
C LYS A 36 -9.74 14.70 -2.04
N ALA A 37 -8.91 15.43 -1.31
CA ALA A 37 -9.14 15.77 0.09
C ALA A 37 -10.27 16.81 0.23
N LYS A 38 -10.91 16.85 1.39
CA LYS A 38 -11.90 17.91 1.71
C LYS A 38 -11.26 19.28 1.74
N GLY A 39 -9.99 19.32 2.13
CA GLY A 39 -9.23 20.56 2.26
C GLY A 39 -9.51 21.31 3.55
N ILE A 40 -8.82 22.42 3.72
CA ILE A 40 -8.93 23.31 4.86
C ILE A 40 -9.03 24.77 4.41
N GLY A 41 -9.68 25.60 5.25
CA GLY A 41 -9.60 27.05 5.15
C GLY A 41 -8.30 27.56 5.76
N VAL A 42 -7.67 28.50 5.10
CA VAL A 42 -6.47 29.21 5.56
C VAL A 42 -6.81 30.69 5.69
N SER A 43 -6.44 31.30 6.82
CA SER A 43 -6.69 32.74 7.07
C SER A 43 -5.40 33.45 7.44
N LEU A 44 -5.28 34.67 6.96
CA LEU A 44 -4.23 35.63 7.35
C LEU A 44 -4.93 36.88 7.92
N THR A 45 -4.56 37.26 9.13
CA THR A 45 -5.03 38.50 9.76
C THR A 45 -3.82 39.42 9.97
N VAL A 46 -3.93 40.62 9.48
CA VAL A 46 -2.86 41.66 9.59
C VAL A 46 -3.42 42.93 10.21
N PRO A 47 -2.63 43.64 11.03
CA PRO A 47 -3.03 44.98 11.50
C PRO A 47 -2.97 45.97 10.32
N VAL A 48 -4.01 46.82 10.20
CA VAL A 48 -4.14 47.84 9.16
C VAL A 48 -4.15 49.27 9.69
N GLY A 49 -4.07 49.40 11.01
CA GLY A 49 -4.04 50.71 11.69
C GLY A 49 -4.70 50.66 13.06
N ALA A 50 -5.09 51.82 13.55
CA ALA A 50 -5.87 51.95 14.76
C ALA A 50 -7.09 52.83 14.52
N ASP A 51 -8.16 52.61 15.25
CA ASP A 51 -9.35 53.43 15.23
C ASP A 51 -9.11 54.76 15.98
N LYS A 52 -10.13 55.65 16.01
CA LYS A 52 -10.05 56.91 16.72
C LYS A 52 -9.89 56.79 18.24
N ALA A 53 -10.18 55.63 18.80
CA ALA A 53 -9.98 55.29 20.21
C ALA A 53 -8.62 54.69 20.50
N GLY A 54 -7.77 54.47 19.47
CA GLY A 54 -6.46 53.82 19.57
C GLY A 54 -6.50 52.31 19.59
N THR A 55 -7.64 51.69 19.29
CA THR A 55 -7.80 50.22 19.21
C THR A 55 -7.28 49.74 17.86
N GLU A 56 -6.45 48.70 17.87
CA GLU A 56 -5.93 48.10 16.66
C GLU A 56 -7.05 47.58 15.75
N VAL A 57 -6.99 47.95 14.49
CA VAL A 57 -7.90 47.48 13.44
C VAL A 57 -7.15 46.47 12.59
N THR A 58 -7.74 45.30 12.37
CA THR A 58 -7.17 44.23 11.58
C THR A 58 -7.99 43.95 10.31
N ALA A 59 -7.33 43.50 9.27
CA ALA A 59 -7.93 42.91 8.07
C ALA A 59 -7.63 41.41 7.99
N THR A 60 -8.63 40.64 7.59
CA THR A 60 -8.48 39.18 7.42
C THR A 60 -8.78 38.80 5.99
N ALA A 61 -7.83 38.07 5.38
CA ALA A 61 -8.01 37.38 4.11
C ALA A 61 -8.13 35.89 4.34
N THR A 62 -8.98 35.22 3.56
CA THR A 62 -9.19 33.76 3.65
C THR A 62 -9.05 33.13 2.28
N THR A 63 -8.51 31.90 2.26
CA THR A 63 -8.43 31.04 1.08
C THR A 63 -8.64 29.59 1.50
N THR A 64 -8.64 28.67 0.52
CA THR A 64 -8.74 27.22 0.78
C THR A 64 -7.56 26.48 0.16
N TYR A 65 -7.14 25.40 0.81
CA TYR A 65 -6.16 24.46 0.29
C TYR A 65 -6.79 23.08 0.20
N THR A 66 -6.79 22.49 -1.01
CA THR A 66 -7.47 21.21 -1.30
C THR A 66 -6.51 20.32 -2.09
N PRO A 67 -5.72 19.48 -1.40
CA PRO A 67 -4.79 18.57 -2.07
C PRO A 67 -5.51 17.37 -2.68
N GLU A 68 -4.86 16.75 -3.65
CA GLU A 68 -5.27 15.47 -4.23
C GLU A 68 -4.15 14.45 -4.10
N VAL A 69 -4.51 13.22 -3.69
CA VAL A 69 -3.59 12.08 -3.57
C VAL A 69 -3.88 11.07 -4.68
N VAL A 70 -2.94 10.90 -5.58
CA VAL A 70 -3.06 9.96 -6.69
C VAL A 70 -2.86 8.54 -6.17
N PRO A 71 -3.80 7.60 -6.44
CA PRO A 71 -3.64 6.22 -6.06
C PRO A 71 -2.54 5.54 -6.88
N VAL A 72 -1.75 4.72 -6.19
CA VAL A 72 -0.67 3.92 -6.81
C VAL A 72 -0.83 2.49 -6.34
N THR A 73 -0.70 1.52 -7.26
CA THR A 73 -0.85 0.09 -6.97
C THR A 73 0.40 -0.65 -7.44
N PRO A 74 1.01 -1.50 -6.60
CA PRO A 74 2.09 -2.39 -7.01
C PRO A 74 1.61 -3.40 -8.04
N THR A 75 2.54 -3.98 -8.80
CA THR A 75 2.26 -5.02 -9.80
C THR A 75 2.94 -6.33 -9.45
N ALA A 76 2.47 -7.43 -10.02
CA ALA A 76 3.04 -8.75 -9.81
C ALA A 76 2.90 -9.62 -11.06
N GLU A 77 3.89 -10.48 -11.28
CA GLU A 77 3.90 -11.47 -12.35
C GLU A 77 3.83 -12.87 -11.77
N PRO A 78 3.07 -13.79 -12.38
CA PRO A 78 3.03 -15.19 -11.95
C PRO A 78 4.34 -15.91 -12.24
N ALA A 79 4.60 -16.94 -11.46
CA ALA A 79 5.73 -17.84 -11.69
C ALA A 79 5.26 -19.28 -11.94
N THR A 80 6.05 -20.04 -12.64
CA THR A 80 5.77 -21.45 -12.94
C THR A 80 7.02 -22.30 -12.76
N SER A 81 6.82 -23.61 -12.52
CA SER A 81 7.89 -24.59 -12.57
C SER A 81 7.40 -25.92 -13.16
N THR A 82 8.31 -26.74 -13.62
CA THR A 82 8.04 -28.11 -14.08
C THR A 82 9.28 -28.94 -13.84
N ASP A 83 9.10 -30.10 -13.21
CA ASP A 83 10.17 -31.05 -12.96
C ASP A 83 9.63 -32.49 -12.95
N ILE A 84 10.51 -33.47 -12.75
CA ILE A 84 10.14 -34.88 -12.63
C ILE A 84 9.45 -35.17 -11.31
N GLN A 85 8.67 -36.26 -11.26
CA GLN A 85 7.94 -36.65 -10.03
C GLN A 85 8.87 -36.80 -8.82
N GLY A 86 8.39 -36.39 -7.66
CA GLY A 86 9.05 -36.50 -6.37
C GLY A 86 10.15 -35.48 -6.10
N VAL A 87 10.45 -34.61 -7.05
CA VAL A 87 11.44 -33.53 -6.90
C VAL A 87 10.80 -32.27 -6.37
N GLU A 88 11.48 -31.60 -5.44
CA GLU A 88 11.11 -30.27 -4.96
C GLU A 88 11.29 -29.22 -6.05
N GLN A 89 10.34 -28.33 -6.21
CA GLN A 89 10.36 -27.29 -7.24
C GLN A 89 10.28 -25.90 -6.59
N SER A 90 10.88 -24.92 -7.22
CA SER A 90 10.79 -23.54 -6.74
C SER A 90 10.90 -22.54 -7.88
N SER A 91 10.31 -21.35 -7.68
CA SER A 91 10.49 -20.21 -8.55
C SER A 91 10.27 -18.92 -7.79
N VAL A 92 10.84 -17.82 -8.30
CA VAL A 92 10.66 -16.49 -7.73
C VAL A 92 9.43 -15.84 -8.34
N VAL A 93 8.48 -15.40 -7.51
CA VAL A 93 7.40 -14.53 -7.96
C VAL A 93 7.89 -13.09 -7.99
N ALA A 94 7.63 -12.40 -9.10
CA ALA A 94 8.10 -11.03 -9.29
C ALA A 94 7.05 -10.03 -8.81
N PHE A 95 7.49 -9.10 -7.97
CA PHE A 95 6.69 -7.93 -7.54
C PHE A 95 7.43 -6.66 -7.94
N ALA A 96 6.68 -5.64 -8.35
CA ALA A 96 7.24 -4.33 -8.68
C ALA A 96 6.47 -3.22 -7.94
N PRO A 97 7.17 -2.16 -7.51
CA PRO A 97 6.54 -1.02 -6.86
C PRO A 97 5.57 -0.32 -7.79
N GLY A 98 4.54 0.27 -7.20
CA GLY A 98 3.59 1.09 -7.93
C GLY A 98 4.19 2.44 -8.29
N LYS A 99 3.79 3.01 -9.42
CA LYS A 99 4.31 4.27 -9.96
C LYS A 99 3.19 5.17 -10.45
N ALA A 100 3.41 6.48 -10.33
CA ALA A 100 2.57 7.50 -10.95
C ALA A 100 3.43 8.69 -11.38
N THR A 101 3.06 9.34 -12.49
CA THR A 101 3.70 10.60 -12.92
C THR A 101 2.85 11.77 -12.44
N ILE A 102 3.46 12.66 -11.64
CA ILE A 102 2.84 13.88 -11.14
C ILE A 102 3.58 15.07 -11.75
N GLY A 103 2.90 15.80 -12.65
CA GLY A 103 3.59 16.75 -13.53
C GLY A 103 4.62 16.00 -14.38
N ASP A 104 5.88 16.43 -14.33
CA ASP A 104 6.99 15.80 -15.06
C ASP A 104 7.84 14.85 -14.18
N THR A 105 7.36 14.50 -12.99
CA THR A 105 8.12 13.70 -12.01
C THR A 105 7.47 12.34 -11.79
N GLU A 106 8.23 11.25 -12.02
CA GLU A 106 7.83 9.91 -11.59
C GLU A 106 7.93 9.80 -10.07
N LYS A 107 6.84 9.35 -9.46
CA LYS A 107 6.75 9.02 -8.03
C LYS A 107 6.56 7.52 -7.87
N ILE A 108 7.28 6.93 -6.93
CA ILE A 108 7.29 5.48 -6.67
C ILE A 108 6.83 5.26 -5.23
N VAL A 109 5.96 4.26 -5.05
CA VAL A 109 5.61 3.74 -3.73
C VAL A 109 6.29 2.38 -3.58
N GLU A 110 7.31 2.32 -2.74
CA GLU A 110 8.13 1.13 -2.56
C GLU A 110 7.34 -0.05 -1.98
N LEU A 111 7.75 -1.26 -2.34
CA LEU A 111 7.25 -2.46 -1.70
C LEU A 111 7.74 -2.52 -0.25
N LYS A 112 6.89 -2.99 0.63
CA LYS A 112 7.26 -3.27 2.02
C LYS A 112 8.17 -4.50 2.07
N PRO A 113 9.39 -4.38 2.59
CA PRO A 113 10.34 -5.48 2.64
C PRO A 113 9.75 -6.71 3.35
N ASN A 114 10.03 -7.89 2.82
CA ASN A 114 9.58 -9.19 3.38
C ASN A 114 8.06 -9.30 3.58
N SER A 115 7.27 -8.58 2.79
CA SER A 115 5.81 -8.59 2.89
C SER A 115 5.16 -9.74 2.12
N ALA A 116 5.90 -10.42 1.26
CA ALA A 116 5.38 -11.55 0.49
C ALA A 116 4.97 -12.71 1.40
N LYS A 117 3.77 -13.22 1.20
CA LYS A 117 3.18 -14.32 1.95
C LYS A 117 2.27 -15.18 1.08
N LEU A 118 2.15 -16.45 1.45
CA LEU A 118 1.14 -17.33 0.88
C LEU A 118 -0.25 -16.96 1.43
N LEU A 119 -1.27 -17.27 0.66
CA LEU A 119 -2.66 -17.22 1.08
C LEU A 119 -3.29 -18.62 0.94
N ASN A 120 -4.27 -18.91 1.78
CA ASN A 120 -5.17 -20.03 1.57
C ASN A 120 -5.98 -19.85 0.27
N ALA A 121 -6.58 -20.94 -0.22
CA ALA A 121 -7.41 -20.90 -1.44
C ALA A 121 -8.59 -19.91 -1.35
N ASP A 122 -9.10 -19.66 -0.14
CA ASP A 122 -10.16 -18.68 0.13
C ASP A 122 -9.65 -17.22 0.22
N GLY A 123 -8.33 -17.03 0.10
CA GLY A 123 -7.68 -15.72 0.17
C GLY A 123 -7.34 -15.26 1.59
N SER A 124 -7.63 -16.04 2.61
CA SER A 124 -7.24 -15.76 4.00
C SER A 124 -5.73 -15.98 4.20
N VAL A 125 -5.19 -15.35 5.24
CA VAL A 125 -3.79 -15.57 5.64
C VAL A 125 -3.71 -16.87 6.44
N PRO A 126 -2.84 -17.84 6.04
CA PRO A 126 -2.67 -19.07 6.78
C PRO A 126 -2.07 -18.81 8.17
N THR A 127 -2.40 -19.64 9.12
CA THR A 127 -1.79 -19.65 10.47
C THR A 127 -0.47 -20.43 10.50
N GLU A 128 -0.31 -21.35 9.54
CA GLU A 128 0.89 -22.19 9.41
C GLU A 128 1.89 -21.57 8.41
N ALA A 129 3.14 -21.96 8.54
CA ALA A 129 4.22 -21.51 7.63
C ALA A 129 4.11 -22.11 6.21
N THR A 130 3.31 -23.15 6.04
CA THR A 130 3.07 -23.83 4.77
C THR A 130 1.58 -23.89 4.45
N VAL A 131 1.28 -23.97 3.16
CA VAL A 131 -0.08 -24.13 2.63
C VAL A 131 -0.17 -25.47 1.93
N PRO A 132 -1.23 -26.28 2.12
CA PRO A 132 -1.42 -27.52 1.39
C PRO A 132 -1.47 -27.31 -0.12
N ALA A 133 -0.83 -28.22 -0.85
CA ALA A 133 -0.88 -28.25 -2.31
C ALA A 133 -1.76 -29.45 -2.76
N TYR A 134 -2.78 -29.15 -3.55
CA TYR A 134 -3.79 -30.12 -3.96
C TYR A 134 -3.71 -30.44 -5.45
N LYS A 135 -4.17 -31.63 -5.84
CA LYS A 135 -4.49 -31.97 -7.22
C LYS A 135 -5.56 -31.01 -7.77
N GLU A 136 -5.79 -31.08 -9.07
CA GLU A 136 -6.88 -30.32 -9.74
C GLU A 136 -8.28 -30.63 -9.18
N ASP A 137 -8.47 -31.74 -8.44
CA ASP A 137 -9.70 -32.07 -7.74
C ASP A 137 -9.99 -31.16 -6.52
N GLY A 138 -9.00 -30.39 -6.08
CA GLY A 138 -9.11 -29.46 -4.95
C GLY A 138 -9.18 -30.13 -3.57
N VAL A 139 -9.07 -31.46 -3.48
CA VAL A 139 -9.28 -32.25 -2.25
C VAL A 139 -8.08 -33.11 -1.92
N THR A 140 -7.45 -33.75 -2.91
CA THR A 140 -6.34 -34.67 -2.69
C THR A 140 -5.06 -33.90 -2.54
N GLN A 141 -4.50 -33.88 -1.33
CA GLN A 141 -3.22 -33.22 -1.05
C GLN A 141 -2.06 -34.06 -1.61
N VAL A 142 -1.15 -33.42 -2.31
CA VAL A 142 0.05 -34.05 -2.92
C VAL A 142 1.37 -33.42 -2.47
N GLY A 143 1.29 -32.31 -1.73
CA GLY A 143 2.46 -31.60 -1.24
C GLY A 143 2.09 -30.41 -0.37
N THR A 144 3.06 -29.53 -0.20
CA THR A 144 2.90 -28.25 0.50
C THR A 144 3.65 -27.16 -0.24
N TYR A 145 3.16 -25.92 -0.10
CA TYR A 145 3.86 -24.72 -0.52
C TYR A 145 4.45 -24.00 0.67
N SER A 146 5.62 -23.42 0.50
CA SER A 146 6.25 -22.45 1.40
C SER A 146 6.77 -21.25 0.62
N ILE A 147 7.04 -20.15 1.29
CA ILE A 147 7.64 -18.94 0.69
C ILE A 147 8.78 -18.42 1.56
N ASP A 148 9.86 -18.01 0.90
CA ASP A 148 10.88 -17.15 1.51
C ASP A 148 10.53 -15.69 1.17
N PRO A 149 10.08 -14.89 2.14
CA PRO A 149 9.68 -13.51 1.88
C PRO A 149 10.85 -12.56 1.57
N ALA A 150 12.09 -12.95 1.89
CA ALA A 150 13.26 -12.15 1.60
C ALA A 150 13.65 -12.20 0.12
N THR A 151 13.39 -13.34 -0.53
CA THR A 151 13.72 -13.57 -1.95
C THR A 151 12.49 -13.69 -2.84
N ASN A 152 11.27 -13.74 -2.26
CA ASN A 152 10.00 -14.04 -2.93
C ASN A 152 10.01 -15.43 -3.62
N THR A 153 10.83 -16.35 -3.13
CA THR A 153 10.92 -17.70 -3.67
C THR A 153 9.81 -18.56 -3.10
N VAL A 154 8.92 -19.02 -3.95
CA VAL A 154 7.90 -20.02 -3.58
C VAL A 154 8.47 -21.41 -3.90
N LYS A 155 8.23 -22.32 -2.98
CA LYS A 155 8.71 -23.70 -3.04
C LYS A 155 7.53 -24.65 -2.93
N PHE A 156 7.46 -25.63 -3.84
CA PHE A 156 6.59 -26.79 -3.76
C PHE A 156 7.39 -27.99 -3.25
N THR A 157 6.95 -28.60 -2.16
CA THR A 157 7.56 -29.83 -1.62
C THR A 157 6.55 -30.98 -1.74
N PRO A 158 6.77 -31.95 -2.61
CA PRO A 158 5.86 -33.08 -2.78
C PRO A 158 5.88 -34.01 -1.56
N THR A 159 4.70 -34.35 -1.05
CA THR A 159 4.51 -35.39 -0.02
C THR A 159 4.15 -36.74 -0.66
N ASP A 160 3.43 -36.71 -1.78
CA ASP A 160 3.22 -37.87 -2.64
C ASP A 160 4.27 -37.86 -3.78
N LYS A 161 5.34 -38.62 -3.58
CA LYS A 161 6.45 -38.72 -4.56
C LYS A 161 6.10 -39.49 -5.82
N SER A 162 4.96 -40.18 -5.84
CA SER A 162 4.49 -40.93 -7.01
C SER A 162 3.57 -40.10 -7.90
N TYR A 163 3.12 -38.94 -7.42
CA TYR A 163 2.18 -38.09 -8.17
C TYR A 163 2.81 -37.52 -9.43
N VAL A 164 2.08 -37.62 -10.52
CA VAL A 164 2.34 -36.98 -11.81
C VAL A 164 1.11 -36.21 -12.24
N GLY A 165 1.27 -34.97 -12.59
CA GLY A 165 0.18 -34.10 -13.04
C GLY A 165 0.30 -32.69 -12.50
N LYS A 166 -0.70 -31.85 -12.79
CA LYS A 166 -0.75 -30.47 -12.35
C LYS A 166 -1.19 -30.36 -10.89
N VAL A 167 -0.62 -29.41 -10.19
CA VAL A 167 -0.99 -29.04 -8.84
C VAL A 167 -1.73 -27.69 -8.89
N LEU A 168 -2.75 -27.51 -8.05
CA LEU A 168 -3.44 -26.22 -7.95
C LEU A 168 -2.45 -25.14 -7.51
N PRO A 169 -2.56 -23.92 -8.05
CA PRO A 169 -1.58 -22.86 -7.80
C PRO A 169 -1.55 -22.40 -6.34
N ALA A 170 -0.35 -22.05 -5.86
CA ALA A 170 -0.20 -21.27 -4.65
C ALA A 170 -0.58 -19.81 -4.93
N HIS A 171 -1.34 -19.21 -4.03
CA HIS A 171 -1.67 -17.79 -4.07
C HIS A 171 -0.66 -17.01 -3.22
N VAL A 172 -0.10 -15.95 -3.79
CA VAL A 172 0.94 -15.14 -3.14
C VAL A 172 0.46 -13.68 -3.12
N GLN A 173 0.66 -13.02 -2.00
CA GLN A 173 0.36 -11.60 -1.83
C GLN A 173 1.57 -10.87 -1.29
N ALA A 174 1.82 -9.67 -1.81
CA ALA A 174 2.73 -8.69 -1.20
C ALA A 174 2.00 -7.37 -0.97
N GLU A 175 2.61 -6.46 -0.22
CA GLU A 175 2.07 -5.12 0.03
C GLU A 175 3.15 -4.06 -0.16
N ASP A 176 2.73 -2.84 -0.48
CA ASP A 176 3.58 -1.68 -0.47
C ASP A 176 3.68 -1.05 0.95
N VAL A 177 4.50 -0.01 1.08
CA VAL A 177 4.69 0.71 2.36
C VAL A 177 3.43 1.43 2.85
N ASN A 178 2.43 1.60 2.00
CA ASN A 178 1.13 2.18 2.34
C ASN A 178 0.07 1.11 2.68
N GLY A 179 0.43 -0.19 2.59
CA GLY A 179 -0.48 -1.30 2.84
C GLY A 179 -1.37 -1.67 1.65
N THR A 180 -1.10 -1.12 0.46
CA THR A 180 -1.79 -1.55 -0.77
C THR A 180 -1.27 -2.92 -1.19
N THR A 181 -2.16 -3.88 -1.38
CA THR A 181 -1.79 -5.27 -1.68
C THR A 181 -1.86 -5.58 -3.16
N VAL A 182 -1.02 -6.51 -3.59
CA VAL A 182 -1.02 -7.12 -4.93
C VAL A 182 -0.93 -8.64 -4.79
N LYS A 183 -1.60 -9.37 -5.67
CA LYS A 183 -1.65 -10.83 -5.65
C LYS A 183 -1.14 -11.41 -6.97
N THR A 184 -0.53 -12.59 -6.88
CA THR A 184 -0.09 -13.41 -8.00
C THR A 184 -0.16 -14.89 -7.64
N THR A 185 0.29 -15.76 -8.56
CA THR A 185 0.29 -17.21 -8.36
C THR A 185 1.63 -17.83 -8.71
N TYR A 186 1.89 -18.99 -8.10
CA TYR A 186 2.93 -19.94 -8.51
C TYR A 186 2.27 -21.27 -8.85
N THR A 187 2.61 -21.84 -10.02
CA THR A 187 2.02 -23.08 -10.56
C THR A 187 3.09 -24.06 -10.98
#